data_2629d6008b714781a5c7fa1d79e1ce3f
#
_entry.id   2629d6008b714781a5c7fa1d79e1ce3f
#
_cell.length_a   1.000
_cell.length_b   1.000
_cell.length_c   1.000
_cell.angle_alpha   90.00
_cell.angle_beta   90.00
_cell.angle_gamma   90.00
#
_symmetry.space_group_name_H-M   'P 1'
#
loop_
_entity.id
_entity.type
_entity.pdbx_description
1 polymer ?
#
loop_
_entity_poly.entity_id
_entity_poly.type
_entity_poly.pdbx_seq_one_letter_code
_entity_poly.pdbx_strand_id
1 'polypeptide(L)'
;MKRLIEIQQKLKAPKGQYNSFGKYNYRSAEDILEAVKPLLAEQKVALILKDHIMLVDDRFYICATASLYGEDGKEIIQTTASAREPIAKKGMDESQITGMASSYARKYALNGLFCIDDTKDADTMDNRDSGSPAKITDKQKQDLVALGANIPELCKYFQVETIDDLSYVQARQAINAKRKQGA
;
A
#
# COMPACT_ATOMS: atom_id res chain seq x y z
N MET A 1 -22.94 19.86 7.35
CA MET A 1 -21.96 20.15 6.25
C MET A 1 -21.06 21.34 6.54
N LYS A 2 -21.55 22.51 6.99
CA LYS A 2 -20.72 23.72 7.25
C LYS A 2 -19.50 23.42 8.14
N ARG A 3 -19.70 22.70 9.25
CA ARG A 3 -18.64 22.29 10.20
C ARG A 3 -17.53 21.46 9.52
N LEU A 4 -17.88 20.52 8.63
CA LEU A 4 -16.90 19.73 7.88
C LEU A 4 -16.07 20.60 6.93
N ILE A 5 -16.72 21.51 6.22
CA ILE A 5 -16.04 22.44 5.29
C ILE A 5 -14.98 23.27 6.04
N GLU A 6 -15.33 23.78 7.23
CA GLU A 6 -14.39 24.55 8.05
C GLU A 6 -13.21 23.71 8.55
N ILE A 7 -13.46 22.44 8.92
CA ILE A 7 -12.40 21.51 9.28
C ILE A 7 -11.48 21.24 8.08
N GLN A 8 -12.04 20.93 6.92
CA GLN A 8 -11.27 20.65 5.70
C GLN A 8 -10.39 21.83 5.27
N GLN A 9 -10.89 23.07 5.43
CA GLN A 9 -10.13 24.28 5.10
C GLN A 9 -8.95 24.53 6.05
N LYS A 10 -9.14 24.26 7.34
CA LYS A 10 -8.14 24.55 8.37
C LYS A 10 -7.16 23.41 8.60
N LEU A 11 -7.55 22.16 8.31
CA LEU A 11 -6.75 20.98 8.61
C LEU A 11 -5.47 20.97 7.80
N LYS A 12 -4.35 20.88 8.51
CA LYS A 12 -3.03 20.67 7.94
C LYS A 12 -2.41 19.45 8.64
N ALA A 13 -2.24 18.37 7.89
CA ALA A 13 -1.61 17.16 8.34
C ALA A 13 -0.39 16.85 7.46
N PRO A 14 0.77 17.50 7.73
CA PRO A 14 1.96 17.35 6.90
C PRO A 14 2.51 15.92 6.96
N LYS A 15 3.24 15.51 5.93
CA LYS A 15 3.96 14.22 5.89
C LYS A 15 5.24 14.32 6.73
N GLY A 16 5.11 14.18 8.05
CA GLY A 16 6.21 14.31 9.02
C GLY A 16 7.00 13.03 9.26
N GLN A 17 6.46 11.85 8.88
CA GLN A 17 7.13 10.57 9.02
C GLN A 17 8.01 10.28 7.80
N TYR A 18 9.17 9.63 8.01
CA TYR A 18 10.07 9.23 6.92
C TYR A 18 10.18 7.71 6.85
N ASN A 19 9.89 7.15 5.69
CA ASN A 19 10.12 5.74 5.42
C ASN A 19 11.52 5.57 4.81
N SER A 20 12.46 5.06 5.61
CA SER A 20 13.86 4.84 5.19
C SER A 20 14.01 3.78 4.11
N PHE A 21 13.12 2.80 4.05
CA PHE A 21 13.14 1.75 3.05
C PHE A 21 12.64 2.25 1.70
N GLY A 22 11.48 2.95 1.68
CA GLY A 22 10.90 3.52 0.47
C GLY A 22 11.42 4.91 0.11
N LYS A 23 12.27 5.53 0.95
CA LYS A 23 12.85 6.88 0.76
C LYS A 23 11.82 7.97 0.48
N TYR A 24 10.68 7.95 1.17
CA TYR A 24 9.64 8.96 1.04
C TYR A 24 9.08 9.40 2.39
N ASN A 25 8.56 10.63 2.42
CA ASN A 25 7.82 11.14 3.58
C ASN A 25 6.36 10.70 3.50
N TYR A 26 5.80 10.28 4.64
CA TYR A 26 4.40 9.89 4.75
C TYR A 26 3.78 10.47 6.03
N ARG A 27 2.48 10.35 6.16
CA ARG A 27 1.73 10.56 7.41
C ARG A 27 1.00 9.29 7.79
N SER A 28 0.89 9.04 9.07
CA SER A 28 0.10 7.95 9.64
C SER A 28 -1.36 8.36 9.86
N ALA A 29 -2.22 7.41 10.21
CA ALA A 29 -3.57 7.73 10.66
C ALA A 29 -3.55 8.54 11.95
N GLU A 30 -2.60 8.24 12.85
CA GLU A 30 -2.37 8.95 14.12
C GLU A 30 -2.03 10.42 13.90
N ASP A 31 -1.15 10.73 12.93
CA ASP A 31 -0.79 12.12 12.61
C ASP A 31 -2.02 12.93 12.16
N ILE A 32 -2.93 12.31 11.40
CA ILE A 32 -4.19 12.95 10.98
C ILE A 32 -5.10 13.17 12.18
N LEU A 33 -5.24 12.15 13.05
CA LEU A 33 -6.07 12.24 14.24
C LEU A 33 -5.59 13.33 15.19
N GLU A 34 -4.27 13.42 15.44
CA GLU A 34 -3.72 14.50 16.28
C GLU A 34 -3.96 15.88 15.66
N ALA A 35 -3.77 16.03 14.35
CA ALA A 35 -3.98 17.30 13.67
C ALA A 35 -5.45 17.76 13.66
N VAL A 36 -6.40 16.83 13.60
CA VAL A 36 -7.83 17.15 13.49
C VAL A 36 -8.49 17.39 14.86
N LYS A 37 -7.99 16.79 15.95
CA LYS A 37 -8.60 16.90 17.30
C LYS A 37 -8.96 18.34 17.71
N PRO A 38 -8.06 19.34 17.61
CA PRO A 38 -8.42 20.70 18.00
C PRO A 38 -9.54 21.30 17.14
N LEU A 39 -9.60 20.95 15.85
CA LEU A 39 -10.64 21.43 14.93
C LEU A 39 -11.99 20.77 15.21
N LEU A 40 -11.98 19.47 15.58
CA LEU A 40 -13.20 18.78 16.02
C LEU A 40 -13.80 19.45 17.26
N ALA A 41 -12.95 19.78 18.24
CA ALA A 41 -13.38 20.48 19.44
C ALA A 41 -13.92 21.89 19.14
N GLU A 42 -13.24 22.66 18.27
CA GLU A 42 -13.70 23.99 17.84
C GLU A 42 -15.08 23.93 17.18
N GLN A 43 -15.29 22.92 16.32
CA GLN A 43 -16.54 22.73 15.58
C GLN A 43 -17.61 21.96 16.35
N LYS A 44 -17.30 21.50 17.59
CA LYS A 44 -18.20 20.73 18.44
C LYS A 44 -18.77 19.50 17.71
N VAL A 45 -17.88 18.71 17.11
CA VAL A 45 -18.21 17.45 16.45
C VAL A 45 -17.32 16.34 16.99
N ALA A 46 -17.86 15.12 17.02
CA ALA A 46 -17.13 13.91 17.39
C ALA A 46 -16.77 13.12 16.13
N LEU A 47 -15.54 12.61 16.07
CA LEU A 47 -15.09 11.66 15.08
C LEU A 47 -15.06 10.26 15.68
N ILE A 48 -15.72 9.31 15.03
CA ILE A 48 -15.71 7.89 15.40
C ILE A 48 -15.15 7.09 14.25
N LEU A 49 -14.17 6.21 14.56
CA LEU A 49 -13.64 5.22 13.63
C LEU A 49 -14.18 3.84 14.01
N LYS A 50 -14.72 3.12 13.03
CA LYS A 50 -15.18 1.73 13.18
C LYS A 50 -14.53 0.88 12.11
N ASP A 51 -14.03 -0.28 12.49
CA ASP A 51 -13.48 -1.27 11.56
C ASP A 51 -14.41 -2.48 11.50
N HIS A 52 -14.50 -3.08 10.32
CA HIS A 52 -15.07 -4.40 10.12
C HIS A 52 -14.25 -5.18 9.08
N ILE A 53 -14.35 -6.49 9.14
CA ILE A 53 -13.67 -7.39 8.22
C ILE A 53 -14.64 -7.73 7.09
N MET A 54 -14.15 -7.66 5.86
CA MET A 54 -14.88 -8.08 4.67
C MET A 54 -14.06 -9.15 3.93
N LEU A 55 -14.74 -10.23 3.54
CA LEU A 55 -14.18 -11.28 2.70
C LEU A 55 -14.67 -11.05 1.26
N VAL A 56 -13.74 -10.93 0.32
CA VAL A 56 -14.00 -10.84 -1.10
C VAL A 56 -13.24 -11.97 -1.78
N ASP A 57 -13.95 -12.93 -2.34
CA ASP A 57 -13.42 -14.21 -2.82
C ASP A 57 -12.63 -14.92 -1.71
N ASP A 58 -11.30 -15.05 -1.85
CA ASP A 58 -10.40 -15.68 -0.90
C ASP A 58 -9.54 -14.64 -0.12
N ARG A 59 -9.94 -13.36 -0.11
CA ARG A 59 -9.14 -12.25 0.43
C ARG A 59 -9.88 -11.49 1.51
N PHE A 60 -9.19 -11.29 2.62
CA PHE A 60 -9.67 -10.43 3.70
C PHE A 60 -9.29 -8.96 3.45
N TYR A 61 -10.25 -8.10 3.72
CA TYR A 61 -10.09 -6.65 3.73
C TYR A 61 -10.54 -6.11 5.07
N ILE A 62 -9.77 -5.18 5.61
CA ILE A 62 -10.21 -4.34 6.72
C ILE A 62 -10.87 -3.11 6.11
N CYS A 63 -12.15 -2.91 6.45
CA CYS A 63 -12.92 -1.75 6.04
C CYS A 63 -13.06 -0.81 7.23
N ALA A 64 -12.51 0.40 7.13
CA ALA A 64 -12.62 1.43 8.15
C ALA A 64 -13.63 2.49 7.72
N THR A 65 -14.55 2.84 8.62
CA THR A 65 -15.50 3.92 8.44
C THR A 65 -15.16 5.06 9.40
N ALA A 66 -14.96 6.25 8.88
CA ALA A 66 -14.79 7.49 9.63
C ALA A 66 -16.10 8.28 9.58
N SER A 67 -16.75 8.46 10.71
CA SER A 67 -18.05 9.14 10.83
C SER A 67 -17.94 10.38 11.72
N LEU A 68 -18.52 11.50 11.29
CA LEU A 68 -18.67 12.73 12.07
C LEU A 68 -20.07 12.81 12.67
N TYR A 69 -20.13 13.11 13.98
CA TYR A 69 -21.35 13.29 14.74
C TYR A 69 -21.44 14.71 15.28
N GLY A 70 -22.64 15.29 15.24
CA GLY A 70 -22.95 16.57 15.88
C GLY A 70 -23.14 16.45 17.39
N GLU A 71 -23.32 17.60 18.08
CA GLU A 71 -23.63 17.68 19.51
C GLU A 71 -24.94 16.96 19.89
N ASP A 72 -25.85 16.85 18.94
CA ASP A 72 -27.12 16.12 19.08
C ASP A 72 -26.98 14.60 18.92
N GLY A 73 -25.75 14.10 18.76
CA GLY A 73 -25.45 12.69 18.56
C GLY A 73 -25.85 12.14 17.21
N LYS A 74 -26.30 12.98 16.26
CA LYS A 74 -26.63 12.54 14.90
C LYS A 74 -25.41 12.52 14.01
N GLU A 75 -25.34 11.49 13.18
CA GLU A 75 -24.32 11.40 12.16
C GLU A 75 -24.50 12.51 11.11
N ILE A 76 -23.45 13.24 10.84
CA ILE A 76 -23.42 14.31 9.83
C ILE A 76 -23.05 13.73 8.46
N ILE A 77 -22.00 12.92 8.42
CA ILE A 77 -21.44 12.28 7.23
C ILE A 77 -20.48 11.19 7.63
N GLN A 78 -20.29 10.22 6.76
CA GLN A 78 -19.27 9.19 6.89
C GLN A 78 -18.55 8.93 5.56
N THR A 79 -17.35 8.36 5.67
CA THR A 79 -16.54 7.88 4.55
C THR A 79 -15.95 6.53 4.91
N THR A 80 -16.01 5.58 4.00
CA THR A 80 -15.45 4.24 4.18
C THR A 80 -14.31 4.01 3.20
N ALA A 81 -13.24 3.38 3.67
CA ALA A 81 -12.14 2.91 2.83
C ALA A 81 -11.70 1.53 3.29
N SER A 82 -11.05 0.81 2.39
CA SER A 82 -10.64 -0.56 2.63
C SER A 82 -9.15 -0.74 2.34
N ALA A 83 -8.51 -1.62 3.13
CA ALA A 83 -7.16 -2.08 2.88
C ALA A 83 -7.13 -3.59 2.87
N ARG A 84 -6.48 -4.17 1.85
CA ARG A 84 -6.36 -5.62 1.75
C ARG A 84 -5.37 -6.14 2.80
N GLU A 85 -5.77 -7.17 3.52
CA GLU A 85 -4.91 -7.89 4.43
C GLU A 85 -4.02 -8.88 3.64
N PRO A 86 -2.68 -8.77 3.71
CA PRO A 86 -1.81 -9.77 3.09
C PRO A 86 -1.88 -11.08 3.87
N ILE A 87 -1.84 -12.22 3.17
CA ILE A 87 -1.88 -13.55 3.78
C ILE A 87 -0.69 -13.77 4.74
N ALA A 88 0.47 -13.23 4.40
CA ALA A 88 1.67 -13.26 5.22
C ALA A 88 2.58 -12.08 4.92
N LYS A 89 3.31 -11.62 5.93
CA LYS A 89 4.34 -10.60 5.78
C LYS A 89 5.54 -10.96 6.65
N LYS A 90 6.71 -11.00 6.05
CA LYS A 90 7.95 -11.36 6.76
C LYS A 90 8.17 -10.44 7.97
N GLY A 91 8.37 -11.05 9.14
CA GLY A 91 8.65 -10.34 10.39
C GLY A 91 7.41 -9.78 11.10
N MET A 92 6.20 -10.19 10.70
CA MET A 92 4.95 -9.81 11.36
C MET A 92 4.14 -11.07 11.68
N ASP A 93 3.52 -11.08 12.85
CA ASP A 93 2.49 -12.06 13.20
C ASP A 93 1.13 -11.68 12.60
N GLU A 94 0.15 -12.58 12.71
CA GLU A 94 -1.19 -12.39 12.11
C GLU A 94 -1.91 -11.16 12.69
N SER A 95 -1.80 -10.91 14.00
CA SER A 95 -2.41 -9.74 14.63
C SER A 95 -1.78 -8.43 14.17
N GLN A 96 -0.46 -8.42 13.97
CA GLN A 96 0.26 -7.27 13.43
C GLN A 96 -0.13 -7.00 11.96
N ILE A 97 -0.36 -8.06 11.17
CA ILE A 97 -0.82 -7.94 9.77
C ILE A 97 -2.19 -7.27 9.73
N THR A 98 -3.15 -7.74 10.54
CA THR A 98 -4.48 -7.15 10.65
C THR A 98 -4.41 -5.71 11.15
N GLY A 99 -3.62 -5.43 12.18
CA GLY A 99 -3.42 -4.07 12.70
C GLY A 99 -2.83 -3.11 11.65
N MET A 100 -1.88 -3.58 10.85
CA MET A 100 -1.33 -2.81 9.75
C MET A 100 -2.40 -2.48 8.70
N ALA A 101 -3.20 -3.47 8.27
CA ALA A 101 -4.29 -3.25 7.31
C ALA A 101 -5.33 -2.27 7.86
N SER A 102 -5.68 -2.37 9.16
CA SER A 102 -6.55 -1.42 9.85
C SER A 102 -6.00 0.01 9.79
N SER A 103 -4.73 0.22 10.13
CA SER A 103 -4.10 1.54 10.06
C SER A 103 -4.16 2.16 8.67
N TYR A 104 -3.95 1.36 7.61
CA TYR A 104 -4.09 1.83 6.22
C TYR A 104 -5.55 2.18 5.88
N ALA A 105 -6.52 1.31 6.21
CA ALA A 105 -7.92 1.56 5.95
C ALA A 105 -8.41 2.84 6.64
N ARG A 106 -8.07 3.02 7.91
CA ARG A 106 -8.38 4.24 8.69
C ARG A 106 -7.77 5.49 8.07
N LYS A 107 -6.49 5.42 7.65
CA LYS A 107 -5.83 6.55 6.99
C LYS A 107 -6.57 6.96 5.72
N TYR A 108 -6.96 6.01 4.88
CA TYR A 108 -7.68 6.31 3.65
C TYR A 108 -9.09 6.83 3.89
N ALA A 109 -9.81 6.31 4.89
CA ALA A 109 -11.11 6.83 5.28
C ALA A 109 -11.00 8.29 5.78
N LEU A 110 -9.99 8.62 6.59
CA LEU A 110 -9.72 9.98 7.06
C LEU A 110 -9.32 10.91 5.92
N ASN A 111 -8.48 10.46 4.98
CA ASN A 111 -8.11 11.24 3.81
C ASN A 111 -9.33 11.63 2.98
N GLY A 112 -10.23 10.66 2.72
CA GLY A 112 -11.47 10.94 1.99
C GLY A 112 -12.41 11.87 2.75
N LEU A 113 -12.57 11.69 4.07
CA LEU A 113 -13.45 12.52 4.88
C LEU A 113 -12.97 13.98 4.96
N PHE A 114 -11.67 14.18 5.13
CA PHE A 114 -11.10 15.52 5.34
C PHE A 114 -10.48 16.14 4.08
N CYS A 115 -10.67 15.56 2.90
CA CYS A 115 -10.06 16.01 1.64
C CYS A 115 -8.54 16.18 1.73
N ILE A 116 -7.87 15.23 2.41
CA ILE A 116 -6.42 15.27 2.54
C ILE A 116 -5.83 14.60 1.30
N ASP A 117 -5.05 15.37 0.55
CA ASP A 117 -4.34 14.85 -0.60
C ASP A 117 -3.08 14.09 -0.19
N ASP A 118 -3.04 12.80 -0.52
CA ASP A 118 -1.84 11.96 -0.31
C ASP A 118 -0.96 11.93 -1.56
N THR A 119 -1.31 12.71 -2.59
CA THR A 119 -0.65 12.58 -3.88
C THR A 119 0.86 12.92 -3.83
N LYS A 120 1.65 11.88 -3.75
CA LYS A 120 2.32 11.47 -5.00
C LYS A 120 1.45 10.36 -5.60
N ASP A 121 0.81 10.69 -6.69
CA ASP A 121 0.06 9.78 -7.50
C ASP A 121 0.94 8.55 -7.75
N ALA A 122 0.44 7.34 -7.49
CA ALA A 122 1.19 6.12 -7.80
C ALA A 122 1.57 6.09 -9.29
N ASP A 123 0.80 6.77 -10.12
CA ASP A 123 1.06 6.96 -11.55
C ASP A 123 2.22 7.95 -11.83
N THR A 124 2.57 8.81 -10.87
CA THR A 124 3.76 9.69 -10.95
C THR A 124 4.97 9.12 -10.23
N MET A 125 4.83 8.01 -9.50
CA MET A 125 5.97 7.23 -9.06
C MET A 125 6.53 6.49 -10.26
N ASP A 126 7.49 7.11 -10.91
CA ASP A 126 8.35 6.42 -11.86
C ASP A 126 9.14 5.35 -11.08
N ASN A 127 8.55 4.16 -10.98
CA ASN A 127 9.20 2.99 -10.39
C ASN A 127 10.43 2.54 -11.20
N ARG A 128 10.82 3.31 -12.23
CA ARG A 128 11.99 3.04 -13.06
C ARG A 128 13.30 3.44 -12.40
N ASP A 129 13.27 4.23 -11.29
CA ASP A 129 14.49 4.73 -10.62
C ASP A 129 14.69 4.26 -9.18
N SER A 130 13.94 3.32 -8.67
CA SER A 130 14.20 2.71 -7.37
C SER A 130 14.93 1.38 -7.48
N GLY A 131 16.21 1.47 -7.76
CA GLY A 131 17.15 0.34 -7.76
C GLY A 131 17.17 -0.41 -9.08
N SER A 132 18.37 -0.66 -9.60
CA SER A 132 18.60 -1.64 -10.65
C SER A 132 17.75 -2.87 -10.38
N PRO A 133 17.00 -3.40 -11.33
CA PRO A 133 16.15 -4.57 -11.11
C PRO A 133 17.01 -5.65 -10.45
N ALA A 134 16.52 -6.21 -9.33
CA ALA A 134 17.27 -7.24 -8.61
C ALA A 134 17.81 -8.24 -9.64
N LYS A 135 19.11 -8.44 -9.64
CA LYS A 135 19.77 -9.38 -10.58
C LYS A 135 19.29 -10.81 -10.32
N ILE A 136 19.43 -11.65 -11.30
CA ILE A 136 19.17 -13.09 -11.22
C ILE A 136 19.87 -13.68 -9.99
N THR A 137 19.19 -14.56 -9.26
CA THR A 137 19.76 -15.27 -8.13
C THR A 137 20.45 -16.55 -8.56
N ASP A 138 21.41 -17.03 -7.78
CA ASP A 138 22.11 -18.31 -8.07
C ASP A 138 21.13 -19.48 -8.16
N LYS A 139 20.09 -19.49 -7.34
CA LYS A 139 19.00 -20.46 -7.43
C LYS A 139 18.27 -20.43 -8.76
N GLN A 140 17.96 -19.25 -9.27
CA GLN A 140 17.31 -19.10 -10.59
C GLN A 140 18.23 -19.56 -11.73
N LYS A 141 19.54 -19.32 -11.64
CA LYS A 141 20.52 -19.84 -12.61
C LYS A 141 20.51 -21.36 -12.62
N GLN A 142 20.56 -21.99 -11.45
CA GLN A 142 20.48 -23.44 -11.30
C GLN A 142 19.18 -24.00 -11.86
N ASP A 143 18.04 -23.37 -11.58
CA ASP A 143 16.73 -23.78 -12.09
C ASP A 143 16.68 -23.71 -13.63
N LEU A 144 17.22 -22.67 -14.25
CA LEU A 144 17.29 -22.53 -15.70
C LEU A 144 18.14 -23.62 -16.35
N VAL A 145 19.30 -23.93 -15.76
CA VAL A 145 20.17 -25.02 -16.24
C VAL A 145 19.47 -26.38 -16.07
N ALA A 146 18.86 -26.65 -14.91
CA ALA A 146 18.13 -27.88 -14.65
C ALA A 146 16.93 -28.10 -15.58
N LEU A 147 16.29 -27.02 -16.05
CA LEU A 147 15.20 -27.04 -17.02
C LEU A 147 15.68 -27.09 -18.48
N GLY A 148 16.98 -27.26 -18.74
CA GLY A 148 17.56 -27.34 -20.07
C GLY A 148 17.40 -26.04 -20.88
N ALA A 149 17.46 -24.87 -20.23
CA ALA A 149 17.38 -23.60 -20.93
C ALA A 149 18.65 -23.36 -21.78
N ASN A 150 18.45 -22.98 -23.04
CA ASN A 150 19.53 -22.52 -23.90
C ASN A 150 19.95 -21.10 -23.48
N ILE A 151 21.02 -20.99 -22.70
CA ILE A 151 21.45 -19.71 -22.10
C ILE A 151 21.83 -18.67 -23.19
N PRO A 152 22.58 -18.99 -24.26
CA PRO A 152 22.86 -18.05 -25.32
C PRO A 152 21.61 -17.48 -26.00
N GLU A 153 20.62 -18.32 -26.26
CA GLU A 153 19.35 -17.90 -26.87
C GLU A 153 18.51 -17.04 -25.91
N LEU A 154 18.54 -17.38 -24.63
CA LEU A 154 17.88 -16.61 -23.58
C LEU A 154 18.48 -15.21 -23.44
N CYS A 155 19.81 -15.11 -23.42
CA CYS A 155 20.51 -13.82 -23.40
C CYS A 155 20.17 -12.96 -24.62
N LYS A 156 20.12 -13.57 -25.79
CA LYS A 156 19.70 -12.89 -27.03
C LYS A 156 18.27 -12.39 -26.98
N TYR A 157 17.35 -13.21 -26.44
CA TYR A 157 15.94 -12.84 -26.29
C TYR A 157 15.73 -11.65 -25.37
N PHE A 158 16.44 -11.61 -24.24
CA PHE A 158 16.34 -10.52 -23.27
C PHE A 158 17.32 -9.37 -23.53
N GLN A 159 18.10 -9.43 -24.59
CA GLN A 159 19.07 -8.42 -24.99
C GLN A 159 20.10 -8.11 -23.89
N VAL A 160 20.65 -9.15 -23.26
CA VAL A 160 21.69 -9.06 -22.23
C VAL A 160 22.95 -9.79 -22.70
N GLU A 161 24.13 -9.38 -22.21
CA GLU A 161 25.40 -10.00 -22.60
C GLU A 161 25.60 -11.36 -21.93
N THR A 162 25.24 -11.46 -20.66
CA THR A 162 25.41 -12.69 -19.87
C THR A 162 24.17 -13.03 -19.07
N ILE A 163 24.08 -14.28 -18.58
CA ILE A 163 23.00 -14.70 -17.69
C ILE A 163 22.96 -13.86 -16.41
N ASP A 164 24.11 -13.34 -15.95
CA ASP A 164 24.23 -12.53 -14.75
C ASP A 164 23.57 -11.13 -14.88
N ASP A 165 23.35 -10.69 -16.12
CA ASP A 165 22.72 -9.42 -16.43
C ASP A 165 21.19 -9.51 -16.50
N LEU A 166 20.65 -10.73 -16.44
CA LEU A 166 19.21 -10.92 -16.32
C LEU A 166 18.70 -10.36 -15.00
N SER A 167 17.57 -9.67 -15.07
CA SER A 167 16.84 -9.30 -13.86
C SER A 167 16.15 -10.52 -13.26
N TYR A 168 15.84 -10.45 -11.95
CA TYR A 168 15.04 -11.45 -11.25
C TYR A 168 13.72 -11.77 -11.95
N VAL A 169 13.08 -10.76 -12.54
CA VAL A 169 11.79 -10.88 -13.23
C VAL A 169 11.96 -11.63 -14.56
N GLN A 170 12.98 -11.28 -15.35
CA GLN A 170 13.28 -11.94 -16.62
C GLN A 170 13.63 -13.41 -16.41
N ALA A 171 14.46 -13.72 -15.40
CA ALA A 171 14.79 -15.08 -15.05
C ALA A 171 13.55 -15.89 -14.63
N ARG A 172 12.65 -15.32 -13.82
CA ARG A 172 11.38 -15.95 -13.42
C ARG A 172 10.46 -16.20 -14.61
N GLN A 173 10.39 -15.27 -15.55
CA GLN A 173 9.63 -15.42 -16.80
C GLN A 173 10.15 -16.60 -17.64
N ALA A 174 11.47 -16.70 -17.80
CA ALA A 174 12.11 -17.79 -18.53
C ALA A 174 11.87 -19.16 -17.88
N ILE A 175 12.01 -19.26 -16.57
CA ILE A 175 11.72 -20.48 -15.78
C ILE A 175 10.27 -20.92 -15.99
N ASN A 176 9.31 -20.00 -15.89
CA ASN A 176 7.90 -20.32 -16.06
C ASN A 176 7.58 -20.76 -17.51
N ALA A 177 8.20 -20.14 -18.50
CA ALA A 177 8.04 -20.55 -19.91
C ALA A 177 8.56 -21.98 -20.14
N LYS A 178 9.74 -22.32 -19.60
CA LYS A 178 10.31 -23.67 -19.71
C LYS A 178 9.48 -24.73 -19.00
N ARG A 179 8.95 -24.44 -17.83
CA ARG A 179 8.06 -25.36 -17.11
C ARG A 179 6.77 -25.67 -17.88
N LYS A 180 6.23 -24.69 -18.65
CA LYS A 180 5.06 -24.90 -19.49
C LYS A 180 5.34 -25.70 -20.77
N GLN A 181 6.57 -25.71 -21.24
CA GLN A 181 6.99 -26.47 -22.42
C GLN A 181 7.35 -27.93 -22.12
N GLY A 182 7.62 -28.25 -20.86
CA GLY A 182 7.97 -29.60 -20.40
C GLY A 182 6.80 -30.34 -19.70
N ALA A 183 5.61 -29.75 -19.64
CA ALA A 183 4.37 -30.35 -19.17
C ALA A 183 3.46 -30.66 -20.35
#